data_dde9e4a495f4c3aa4f6f5536baae26d2
#
_entry.id   dde9e4a495f4c3aa4f6f5536baae26d2
#
_cell.length_a   1.000
_cell.length_b   1.000
_cell.length_c   1.000
_cell.angle_alpha   90.00
_cell.angle_beta   90.00
_cell.angle_gamma   90.00
#
_symmetry.space_group_name_H-M   'P 1'
#
loop_
_entity.id
_entity.type
_entity.pdbx_description
1 polymer ?
#
loop_
_entity_poly.entity_id
_entity_poly.type
_entity_poly.pdbx_seq_one_letter_code
_entity_poly.pdbx_strand_id
1 'polypeptide(L)'
;MTETEDGTPGPGEPPQFVLRLPGANGVDRARGVLLDEVGTNGSRKFRILAGSPARDHEMPSFSKHFSATAVAREKMKNTGVLRPSTRWPGWLELAQDVDCGSPSFAAGVLVGAPRNGWVDWKTEVGAPLSDFMEGVWSGPARAWLVRGSNVSGADLVQKLWLPERRVSLAAPRLRQGIGQGTSKETLRAVVEEDWGTTATYNQKLELVEELHAFLSRMKPGDTVCTLSGGRFYVGEITGPAVQTVSDNGRSNLRRPVEWQSTGHPYDVLPEEIQQRLSVQHDVVDLTAVQPLIEGLGLSDEELADEAEVIEHDPSGTTPALAARRELELPVPEQPLADKLLVHDVAWLRDIRELLWDERQLILYGPPGTGKTYMALELAEYLGGGPEQVKLVQFHPSYAYEDFFEGFRPREDPDTREVAFRLTAGPLRELADLASREGNWHIPYFLIIDEINRANLAKVFGELYFLLEYRKKSVRLTYSGDDFRLPPNLFVIGTMNTADRSIALVDAAMRRRFAFVELSPRTEPTSGLLRRWLDREGFGSRAADLLDALNSRIEEADFRIGPSYLMKKEVHRQGGLERTWRTKILPLLEEHHYGESFDIEKRYGLDALARSIGDGDGDGDGDGESYESSP
;
A
#
# COMPACT_ATOMS: atom_id res chain seq x y z
N MET A 1 -45.47 5.00 27.60
CA MET A 1 -44.00 5.06 27.77
C MET A 1 -43.52 3.64 27.69
N THR A 2 -43.19 3.21 26.51
CA THR A 2 -42.69 1.84 26.21
C THR A 2 -41.24 2.01 25.86
N GLU A 3 -40.36 1.63 26.79
CA GLU A 3 -38.96 1.37 26.53
C GLU A 3 -38.86 0.23 25.55
N THR A 4 -38.23 0.48 24.41
CA THR A 4 -37.82 -0.58 23.49
C THR A 4 -36.53 -1.18 24.03
N GLU A 5 -36.52 -2.48 24.30
CA GLU A 5 -35.44 -3.29 24.89
C GLU A 5 -34.19 -3.42 23.99
N ASP A 6 -34.00 -2.57 22.98
CA ASP A 6 -32.96 -2.74 21.97
C ASP A 6 -32.13 -1.45 21.79
N GLY A 7 -31.69 -0.84 22.81
CA GLY A 7 -30.66 0.25 22.90
C GLY A 7 -30.36 1.13 21.66
N THR A 8 -31.17 1.05 20.62
CA THR A 8 -31.07 1.89 19.43
C THR A 8 -31.82 3.21 19.65
N PRO A 9 -31.15 4.37 19.51
CA PRO A 9 -31.81 5.67 19.64
C PRO A 9 -32.94 5.79 18.63
N GLY A 10 -34.06 6.35 19.06
CA GLY A 10 -35.22 6.64 18.22
C GLY A 10 -34.82 7.57 17.06
N PRO A 11 -35.58 7.59 15.94
CA PRO A 11 -35.28 8.48 14.82
C PRO A 11 -35.36 9.95 15.27
N GLY A 12 -34.18 10.60 15.38
CA GLY A 12 -34.03 12.02 15.75
C GLY A 12 -33.24 12.31 17.04
N GLU A 13 -32.87 11.30 17.83
CA GLU A 13 -31.94 11.51 18.95
C GLU A 13 -30.48 11.29 18.49
N PRO A 14 -29.55 12.22 18.89
CA PRO A 14 -28.13 12.03 18.56
C PRO A 14 -27.58 10.79 19.27
N PRO A 15 -26.65 10.06 18.64
CA PRO A 15 -26.07 8.85 19.21
C PRO A 15 -25.35 9.19 20.53
N GLN A 16 -25.56 8.33 21.53
CA GLN A 16 -24.85 8.43 22.80
C GLN A 16 -23.55 7.64 22.75
N PHE A 17 -22.52 8.20 23.34
CA PHE A 17 -21.20 7.60 23.49
C PHE A 17 -20.89 7.38 24.96
N VAL A 18 -20.14 6.33 25.23
CA VAL A 18 -19.68 5.96 26.56
C VAL A 18 -18.17 6.04 26.66
N LEU A 19 -17.68 6.48 27.82
CA LEU A 19 -16.26 6.55 28.15
C LEU A 19 -16.01 5.70 29.39
N ARG A 20 -15.00 4.81 29.32
CA ARG A 20 -14.50 4.09 30.48
C ARG A 20 -13.41 4.90 31.17
N LEU A 21 -13.44 4.89 32.51
CA LEU A 21 -12.44 5.58 33.32
C LEU A 21 -11.47 4.56 33.94
N PRO A 22 -10.15 4.84 34.00
CA PRO A 22 -9.18 3.99 34.69
C PRO A 22 -9.54 3.79 36.15
N GLY A 23 -9.30 2.59 36.72
CA GLY A 23 -9.66 2.25 38.09
C GLY A 23 -11.17 2.12 38.33
N ALA A 24 -11.99 2.06 37.29
CA ALA A 24 -13.45 2.16 37.37
C ALA A 24 -14.15 0.81 37.67
N ASN A 25 -13.51 -0.11 38.37
CA ASN A 25 -14.12 -1.38 38.76
C ASN A 25 -15.33 -1.13 39.66
N GLY A 26 -16.53 -1.47 39.16
CA GLY A 26 -17.80 -1.20 39.86
C GLY A 26 -18.35 0.22 39.73
N VAL A 27 -17.75 1.05 38.89
CA VAL A 27 -18.24 2.41 38.56
C VAL A 27 -18.86 2.36 37.16
N ASP A 28 -19.98 3.07 36.97
CA ASP A 28 -20.62 3.20 35.67
C ASP A 28 -19.70 3.93 34.67
N ARG A 29 -19.98 3.74 33.38
CA ARG A 29 -19.30 4.49 32.33
C ARG A 29 -19.84 5.92 32.25
N ALA A 30 -18.98 6.88 31.96
CA ALA A 30 -19.42 8.23 31.62
C ALA A 30 -20.16 8.23 30.28
N ARG A 31 -21.13 9.12 30.12
CA ARG A 31 -21.97 9.23 28.91
C ARG A 31 -21.88 10.61 28.31
N GLY A 32 -21.94 10.70 26.99
CA GLY A 32 -21.92 11.96 26.28
C GLY A 32 -22.48 11.88 24.86
N VAL A 33 -22.65 13.06 24.25
CA VAL A 33 -23.27 13.22 22.92
C VAL A 33 -22.47 14.22 22.11
N LEU A 34 -22.21 13.88 20.84
CA LEU A 34 -21.58 14.79 19.88
C LEU A 34 -22.64 15.80 19.39
N LEU A 35 -22.33 17.10 19.51
CA LEU A 35 -23.22 18.16 19.08
C LEU A 35 -22.94 18.57 17.63
N ASP A 36 -23.95 19.05 16.90
CA ASP A 36 -23.78 19.59 15.54
C ASP A 36 -23.13 20.97 15.52
N GLU A 37 -23.03 21.60 16.70
CA GLU A 37 -22.39 22.91 16.86
C GLU A 37 -20.86 22.80 16.73
N VAL A 38 -20.29 23.73 15.97
CA VAL A 38 -18.83 23.88 15.83
C VAL A 38 -18.36 25.01 16.73
N GLY A 39 -17.35 24.74 17.55
CA GLY A 39 -16.74 25.75 18.42
C GLY A 39 -15.92 26.79 17.64
N THR A 40 -15.46 27.83 18.31
CA THR A 40 -14.64 28.91 17.73
C THR A 40 -13.29 28.43 17.16
N ASN A 41 -12.83 27.27 17.61
CA ASN A 41 -11.61 26.60 17.13
C ASN A 41 -11.83 25.65 15.93
N GLY A 42 -13.07 25.55 15.42
CA GLY A 42 -13.41 24.66 14.32
C GLY A 42 -13.68 23.20 14.73
N SER A 43 -13.61 22.87 16.04
CA SER A 43 -13.93 21.53 16.55
C SER A 43 -15.42 21.39 16.79
N ARG A 44 -15.99 20.20 16.63
CA ARG A 44 -17.36 19.91 17.07
C ARG A 44 -17.40 19.86 18.58
N LYS A 45 -18.45 20.50 19.16
CA LYS A 45 -18.68 20.45 20.60
C LYS A 45 -19.16 19.07 21.04
N PHE A 46 -18.86 18.73 22.29
CA PHE A 46 -19.26 17.46 22.88
C PHE A 46 -19.93 17.74 24.26
N ARG A 47 -21.09 17.17 24.48
CA ARG A 47 -21.82 17.31 25.75
C ARG A 47 -21.62 16.10 26.64
N ILE A 48 -21.08 16.28 27.83
CA ILE A 48 -21.06 15.26 28.88
C ILE A 48 -22.41 15.30 29.59
N LEU A 49 -23.03 14.13 29.77
CA LEU A 49 -24.33 14.04 30.42
C LEU A 49 -24.20 13.99 31.94
N ALA A 50 -25.15 14.60 32.63
CA ALA A 50 -25.27 14.57 34.08
C ALA A 50 -25.27 13.13 34.63
N GLY A 51 -24.73 12.93 35.83
CA GLY A 51 -24.56 11.61 36.43
C GLY A 51 -23.37 10.84 35.89
N SER A 52 -22.56 11.39 34.97
CA SER A 52 -21.33 10.79 34.55
C SER A 52 -20.28 10.77 35.66
N PRO A 53 -19.60 9.63 35.92
CA PRO A 53 -18.51 9.59 36.91
C PRO A 53 -17.29 10.34 36.40
N ALA A 54 -16.47 10.82 37.32
CA ALA A 54 -15.16 11.41 37.03
C ALA A 54 -14.16 11.01 38.12
N ARG A 55 -12.89 10.85 37.75
CA ARG A 55 -11.82 10.60 38.74
C ARG A 55 -11.69 11.77 39.71
N ASP A 56 -11.37 11.53 40.98
CA ASP A 56 -11.14 12.64 41.93
C ASP A 56 -9.75 13.24 41.80
N HIS A 57 -8.70 12.41 41.60
CA HIS A 57 -7.33 12.86 41.45
C HIS A 57 -6.96 13.19 40.00
N GLU A 58 -5.92 13.96 39.82
CA GLU A 58 -5.35 14.34 38.51
C GLU A 58 -3.96 13.74 38.39
N MET A 59 -3.63 13.32 37.16
CA MET A 59 -2.32 12.79 36.87
C MET A 59 -1.25 13.89 36.73
N PRO A 60 0.03 13.62 37.05
CA PRO A 60 1.10 14.62 37.06
C PRO A 60 1.32 15.35 35.74
N SER A 61 1.14 14.67 34.59
CA SER A 61 1.29 15.26 33.26
C SER A 61 0.13 16.16 32.86
N PHE A 62 -1.04 16.00 33.47
CA PHE A 62 -2.29 16.68 33.06
C PHE A 62 -2.20 18.20 33.19
N SER A 63 -1.84 18.71 34.33
CA SER A 63 -1.66 20.17 34.54
C SER A 63 -0.50 20.74 33.72
N LYS A 64 0.55 19.93 33.46
CA LYS A 64 1.74 20.34 32.72
C LYS A 64 1.47 20.49 31.22
N HIS A 65 0.78 19.51 30.60
CA HIS A 65 0.58 19.47 29.16
C HIS A 65 -0.81 19.90 28.70
N PHE A 66 -1.83 19.85 29.60
CA PHE A 66 -3.23 20.16 29.31
C PHE A 66 -3.77 21.25 30.27
N SER A 67 -3.01 22.31 30.46
CA SER A 67 -3.30 23.34 31.44
C SER A 67 -4.70 23.95 31.30
N ALA A 68 -5.22 24.12 30.09
CA ALA A 68 -6.59 24.68 29.88
C ALA A 68 -7.67 23.73 30.40
N THR A 69 -7.52 22.43 30.17
CA THR A 69 -8.46 21.39 30.63
C THR A 69 -8.39 21.23 32.15
N ALA A 70 -7.17 21.25 32.71
CA ALA A 70 -6.96 21.19 34.16
C ALA A 70 -7.61 22.38 34.88
N VAL A 71 -7.41 23.60 34.37
CA VAL A 71 -8.05 24.82 34.92
C VAL A 71 -9.57 24.75 34.83
N ALA A 72 -10.11 24.26 33.72
CA ALA A 72 -11.56 24.10 33.57
C ALA A 72 -12.13 23.07 34.55
N ARG A 73 -11.43 21.95 34.73
CA ARG A 73 -11.80 20.89 35.68
C ARG A 73 -11.79 21.41 37.10
N GLU A 74 -10.77 22.13 37.52
CA GLU A 74 -10.68 22.73 38.84
C GLU A 74 -11.82 23.76 39.06
N LYS A 75 -12.14 24.57 38.05
CA LYS A 75 -13.31 25.47 38.10
C LYS A 75 -14.61 24.69 38.28
N MET A 76 -14.78 23.53 37.61
CA MET A 76 -15.99 22.70 37.78
C MET A 76 -16.08 22.09 39.18
N LYS A 77 -14.95 21.69 39.80
CA LYS A 77 -14.90 21.28 41.21
C LYS A 77 -15.33 22.42 42.13
N ASN A 78 -14.75 23.61 41.95
CA ASN A 78 -15.04 24.79 42.80
C ASN A 78 -16.48 25.32 42.67
N THR A 79 -17.10 25.11 41.51
CA THR A 79 -18.49 25.52 41.28
C THR A 79 -19.52 24.42 41.60
N GLY A 80 -19.08 23.23 42.02
CA GLY A 80 -19.95 22.11 42.36
C GLY A 80 -20.56 21.39 41.14
N VAL A 81 -20.09 21.70 39.92
CA VAL A 81 -20.48 21.00 38.70
C VAL A 81 -19.89 19.59 38.72
N LEU A 82 -18.63 19.46 39.16
CA LEU A 82 -18.04 18.19 39.58
C LEU A 82 -18.06 18.13 41.11
N ARG A 83 -18.81 17.18 41.67
CA ARG A 83 -18.98 17.01 43.11
C ARG A 83 -18.66 15.60 43.56
N PRO A 84 -18.32 15.38 44.84
CA PRO A 84 -18.17 14.03 45.37
C PRO A 84 -19.40 13.16 45.08
N SER A 85 -19.20 12.00 44.52
CA SER A 85 -20.29 11.07 44.19
C SER A 85 -20.83 10.41 45.46
N THR A 86 -22.15 10.39 45.62
CA THR A 86 -22.83 9.59 46.64
C THR A 86 -22.98 8.11 46.21
N ARG A 87 -22.87 7.84 44.93
CA ARG A 87 -23.01 6.51 44.31
C ARG A 87 -21.71 5.72 44.32
N TRP A 88 -20.58 6.39 44.07
CA TRP A 88 -19.26 5.78 44.00
C TRP A 88 -18.29 6.47 44.96
N PRO A 89 -18.04 5.90 46.16
CA PRO A 89 -17.12 6.50 47.14
C PRO A 89 -15.71 6.67 46.56
N GLY A 90 -15.12 7.86 46.73
CA GLY A 90 -13.80 8.21 46.20
C GLY A 90 -13.79 8.69 44.72
N TRP A 91 -14.97 8.83 44.12
CA TRP A 91 -15.15 9.37 42.79
C TRP A 91 -15.93 10.70 42.83
N LEU A 92 -15.79 11.47 41.75
CA LEU A 92 -16.64 12.61 41.48
C LEU A 92 -17.79 12.21 40.55
N GLU A 93 -18.83 13.06 40.52
CA GLU A 93 -19.99 12.91 39.67
C GLU A 93 -20.35 14.25 39.05
N LEU A 94 -20.71 14.26 37.78
CA LEU A 94 -21.17 15.45 37.09
C LEU A 94 -22.61 15.78 37.51
N ALA A 95 -22.83 16.96 38.11
CA ALA A 95 -24.13 17.37 38.65
C ALA A 95 -25.14 17.79 37.57
N GLN A 96 -24.68 18.24 36.40
CA GLN A 96 -25.50 18.71 35.28
C GLN A 96 -24.78 18.47 33.96
N ASP A 97 -25.50 18.55 32.84
CA ASP A 97 -24.90 18.49 31.50
C ASP A 97 -23.89 19.60 31.31
N VAL A 98 -22.76 19.28 30.63
CA VAL A 98 -21.68 20.23 30.36
C VAL A 98 -21.26 20.15 28.90
N ASP A 99 -21.34 21.31 28.21
CA ASP A 99 -20.85 21.44 26.84
C ASP A 99 -19.35 21.74 26.84
N CYS A 100 -18.60 20.86 26.18
CA CYS A 100 -17.16 20.92 26.03
C CYS A 100 -16.78 21.32 24.61
N GLY A 101 -15.61 21.95 24.43
CA GLY A 101 -15.14 22.43 23.14
C GLY A 101 -14.73 21.31 22.17
N SER A 102 -14.42 20.12 22.70
CA SER A 102 -14.06 18.93 21.92
C SER A 102 -14.32 17.65 22.72
N PRO A 103 -14.41 16.47 22.05
CA PRO A 103 -14.49 15.18 22.73
C PRO A 103 -13.29 14.89 23.66
N SER A 104 -12.08 15.28 23.26
CA SER A 104 -10.86 15.05 24.05
C SER A 104 -10.80 15.94 25.28
N PHE A 105 -11.26 17.20 25.17
CA PHE A 105 -11.45 18.04 26.32
C PHE A 105 -12.44 17.43 27.32
N ALA A 106 -13.55 16.87 26.82
CA ALA A 106 -14.56 16.21 27.64
C ALA A 106 -14.00 14.98 28.39
N ALA A 107 -13.26 14.15 27.68
CA ALA A 107 -12.60 12.97 28.25
C ALA A 107 -11.56 13.37 29.31
N GLY A 108 -10.70 14.34 29.00
CA GLY A 108 -9.68 14.86 29.93
C GLY A 108 -10.29 15.41 31.23
N VAL A 109 -11.42 16.12 31.13
CA VAL A 109 -12.16 16.63 32.32
C VAL A 109 -12.62 15.49 33.23
N LEU A 110 -13.08 14.39 32.70
CA LEU A 110 -13.58 13.25 33.49
C LEU A 110 -12.46 12.38 34.03
N VAL A 111 -11.43 12.13 33.25
CA VAL A 111 -10.34 11.24 33.65
C VAL A 111 -9.29 11.94 34.50
N GLY A 112 -9.06 13.24 34.32
CA GLY A 112 -7.97 13.96 34.98
C GLY A 112 -6.58 13.59 34.42
N ALA A 113 -6.54 13.11 33.20
CA ALA A 113 -5.33 12.72 32.48
C ALA A 113 -5.46 13.07 30.97
N PRO A 114 -4.38 13.11 30.21
CA PRO A 114 -4.42 13.24 28.75
C PRO A 114 -5.31 12.15 28.14
N ARG A 115 -6.21 12.51 27.22
CA ARG A 115 -7.12 11.56 26.56
C ARG A 115 -7.42 11.97 25.13
N ASN A 116 -7.42 10.97 24.22
CA ASN A 116 -7.92 11.15 22.88
C ASN A 116 -9.42 10.80 22.82
N GLY A 117 -10.27 11.78 23.04
CA GLY A 117 -11.71 11.56 23.11
C GLY A 117 -12.34 11.10 21.80
N TRP A 118 -11.69 11.25 20.66
CA TRP A 118 -12.19 10.73 19.39
C TRP A 118 -12.09 9.20 19.31
N VAL A 119 -11.16 8.62 20.06
CA VAL A 119 -10.92 7.18 20.16
C VAL A 119 -11.57 6.58 21.41
N ASP A 120 -11.50 7.30 22.54
CA ASP A 120 -11.91 6.79 23.84
C ASP A 120 -13.43 6.82 24.06
N TRP A 121 -14.14 7.81 23.48
CA TRP A 121 -15.60 7.78 23.45
C TRP A 121 -16.07 6.76 22.41
N LYS A 122 -16.81 5.75 22.85
CA LYS A 122 -17.29 4.64 22.02
C LYS A 122 -18.81 4.50 22.12
N THR A 123 -19.43 3.93 21.11
CA THR A 123 -20.81 3.47 21.23
C THR A 123 -20.91 2.30 22.22
N GLU A 124 -22.13 1.94 22.61
CA GLU A 124 -22.39 0.72 23.42
C GLU A 124 -21.83 -0.56 22.77
N VAL A 125 -21.74 -0.61 21.43
CA VAL A 125 -21.17 -1.74 20.67
C VAL A 125 -19.67 -1.60 20.43
N GLY A 126 -19.02 -0.55 20.96
CA GLY A 126 -17.55 -0.40 20.95
C GLY A 126 -16.96 0.39 19.76
N ALA A 127 -17.77 0.90 18.82
CA ALA A 127 -17.26 1.73 17.74
C ALA A 127 -16.82 3.11 18.25
N PRO A 128 -15.60 3.58 17.94
CA PRO A 128 -15.11 4.88 18.39
C PRO A 128 -15.86 6.05 17.76
N LEU A 129 -15.87 7.19 18.45
CA LEU A 129 -16.53 8.42 18.00
C LEU A 129 -16.01 8.88 16.62
N SER A 130 -14.73 8.68 16.33
CA SER A 130 -14.12 9.02 15.04
C SER A 130 -14.81 8.37 13.85
N ASP A 131 -15.41 7.19 14.02
CA ASP A 131 -16.08 6.45 12.95
C ASP A 131 -17.47 7.03 12.59
N PHE A 132 -18.01 7.92 13.44
CA PHE A 132 -19.28 8.61 13.24
C PHE A 132 -19.16 9.96 12.53
N MET A 133 -17.96 10.36 12.15
CA MET A 133 -17.77 11.54 11.32
C MET A 133 -18.05 11.20 9.87
N GLU A 134 -19.07 11.83 9.28
CA GLU A 134 -19.62 11.50 7.97
C GLU A 134 -18.57 11.27 6.86
N GLY A 135 -18.59 10.11 6.27
CA GLY A 135 -18.37 9.85 4.84
C GLY A 135 -17.02 9.29 4.43
N VAL A 136 -15.92 9.26 5.19
CA VAL A 136 -14.60 8.85 4.62
C VAL A 136 -13.65 8.13 5.59
N TRP A 137 -14.01 7.96 6.86
CA TRP A 137 -13.02 7.66 7.90
C TRP A 137 -13.21 6.29 8.55
N SER A 138 -12.69 5.25 7.93
CA SER A 138 -12.54 3.94 8.59
C SER A 138 -11.06 3.69 8.91
N GLY A 139 -10.77 3.24 10.14
CA GLY A 139 -9.44 2.80 10.56
C GLY A 139 -8.91 3.48 11.82
N PRO A 140 -7.81 2.96 12.41
CA PRO A 140 -7.22 3.46 13.63
C PRO A 140 -6.72 4.91 13.49
N ALA A 141 -6.60 5.61 14.62
CA ALA A 141 -5.94 6.92 14.66
C ALA A 141 -4.50 6.81 14.16
N ARG A 142 -3.99 7.89 13.56
CA ARG A 142 -2.64 7.97 13.00
C ARG A 142 -1.88 9.12 13.62
N ALA A 143 -0.57 9.13 13.42
CA ALA A 143 0.27 10.26 13.80
C ALA A 143 0.93 10.87 12.56
N TRP A 144 1.01 12.20 12.53
CA TRP A 144 1.48 12.99 11.40
C TRP A 144 2.47 14.06 11.85
N LEU A 145 3.56 14.25 11.10
CA LEU A 145 4.36 15.46 11.20
C LEU A 145 3.88 16.45 10.14
N VAL A 146 3.67 17.69 10.53
CA VAL A 146 3.46 18.80 9.59
C VAL A 146 4.48 19.90 9.91
N ARG A 147 5.23 20.33 8.89
CA ARG A 147 6.31 21.33 9.06
C ARG A 147 5.78 22.74 8.85
N GLY A 148 6.05 23.61 9.81
CA GLY A 148 5.63 25.01 9.76
C GLY A 148 6.67 25.98 10.29
N SER A 149 7.81 25.47 10.74
CA SER A 149 8.82 26.29 11.41
C SER A 149 9.63 27.18 10.45
N ASN A 150 9.61 26.92 9.14
CA ASN A 150 10.39 27.72 8.20
C ASN A 150 9.65 27.90 6.86
N VAL A 151 8.44 28.41 6.90
CA VAL A 151 7.71 28.73 5.66
C VAL A 151 8.04 30.15 5.21
N SER A 152 8.77 30.27 4.12
CA SER A 152 9.23 31.57 3.57
C SER A 152 9.99 32.44 4.62
N GLY A 153 10.81 31.79 5.46
CA GLY A 153 11.57 32.48 6.51
C GLY A 153 10.79 32.86 7.78
N ALA A 154 9.53 32.45 7.91
CA ALA A 154 8.72 32.70 9.09
C ALA A 154 8.42 31.41 9.85
N ASP A 155 8.57 31.42 11.17
CA ASP A 155 8.11 30.37 12.05
C ASP A 155 6.59 30.50 12.28
N LEU A 156 5.82 29.71 11.55
CA LEU A 156 4.36 29.70 11.68
C LEU A 156 3.89 28.98 12.94
N VAL A 157 4.67 28.07 13.50
CA VAL A 157 4.29 27.28 14.66
C VAL A 157 4.04 28.20 15.84
N GLN A 158 5.05 29.01 16.21
CA GLN A 158 4.97 29.92 17.36
C GLN A 158 4.02 31.09 17.13
N LYS A 159 3.97 31.63 15.91
CA LYS A 159 3.21 32.85 15.60
C LYS A 159 1.73 32.59 15.32
N LEU A 160 1.40 31.41 14.79
CA LEU A 160 0.07 31.13 14.28
C LEU A 160 -0.51 29.82 14.82
N TRP A 161 0.20 28.70 14.70
CA TRP A 161 -0.38 27.38 14.93
C TRP A 161 -0.74 27.14 16.38
N LEU A 162 0.17 27.40 17.31
CA LEU A 162 -0.07 27.23 18.73
C LEU A 162 -1.12 28.22 19.28
N PRO A 163 -1.02 29.58 19.00
CA PRO A 163 -2.00 30.53 19.50
C PRO A 163 -3.41 30.33 18.93
N GLU A 164 -3.50 30.00 17.65
CA GLU A 164 -4.79 29.89 16.96
C GLU A 164 -5.29 28.43 16.86
N ARG A 165 -4.62 27.50 17.54
CA ARG A 165 -5.00 26.09 17.64
C ARG A 165 -5.28 25.47 16.27
N ARG A 166 -4.33 25.59 15.36
CA ARG A 166 -4.45 25.08 14.01
C ARG A 166 -3.11 24.55 13.49
N VAL A 167 -3.19 23.78 12.41
CA VAL A 167 -2.07 23.42 11.53
C VAL A 167 -2.41 23.86 10.12
N SER A 168 -1.44 24.21 9.31
CA SER A 168 -1.67 24.62 7.93
C SER A 168 -0.63 24.02 6.97
N LEU A 169 -1.09 23.73 5.75
CA LEU A 169 -0.25 23.34 4.64
C LEU A 169 -0.35 24.40 3.53
N ALA A 170 0.78 24.94 3.11
CA ALA A 170 0.83 25.94 2.05
C ALA A 170 0.55 25.28 0.70
N ALA A 171 -0.48 25.74 0.02
CA ALA A 171 -0.84 25.30 -1.33
C ALA A 171 -1.18 26.50 -2.21
N PRO A 172 -0.21 27.43 -2.47
CA PRO A 172 -0.50 28.78 -2.97
C PRO A 172 -1.13 28.81 -4.36
N ARG A 173 -1.00 27.75 -5.14
CA ARG A 173 -1.56 27.63 -6.50
C ARG A 173 -2.80 26.76 -6.59
N LEU A 174 -3.16 26.07 -5.52
CA LEU A 174 -4.31 25.17 -5.51
C LEU A 174 -5.59 25.95 -5.80
N ARG A 175 -6.31 25.57 -6.85
CA ARG A 175 -7.60 26.17 -7.24
C ARG A 175 -8.62 26.06 -6.13
N GLN A 176 -9.63 26.93 -6.15
CA GLN A 176 -10.74 26.88 -5.19
C GLN A 176 -11.60 25.64 -5.38
N GLY A 177 -12.24 25.18 -4.30
CA GLY A 177 -13.18 24.07 -4.31
C GLY A 177 -12.51 22.69 -4.13
N ILE A 178 -11.21 22.64 -3.87
CA ILE A 178 -10.51 21.40 -3.49
C ILE A 178 -10.57 21.27 -1.98
N GLY A 179 -11.38 20.33 -1.51
CA GLY A 179 -11.69 20.14 -0.08
C GLY A 179 -11.36 18.75 0.41
N GLN A 180 -11.83 18.51 1.63
CA GLN A 180 -11.68 17.22 2.30
C GLN A 180 -12.27 16.07 1.47
N GLY A 181 -11.59 14.90 1.47
CA GLY A 181 -12.04 13.71 0.78
C GLY A 181 -11.74 13.71 -0.72
N THR A 182 -11.03 14.72 -1.25
CA THR A 182 -10.63 14.72 -2.66
C THR A 182 -9.72 13.54 -2.97
N SER A 183 -10.07 12.77 -4.00
CA SER A 183 -9.31 11.57 -4.39
C SER A 183 -7.92 11.93 -4.90
N LYS A 184 -6.99 10.99 -4.75
CA LYS A 184 -5.61 11.16 -5.21
C LYS A 184 -5.52 11.38 -6.73
N GLU A 185 -6.41 10.73 -7.50
CA GLU A 185 -6.50 10.92 -8.95
C GLU A 185 -6.92 12.34 -9.32
N THR A 186 -7.95 12.86 -8.63
CA THR A 186 -8.38 14.26 -8.81
C THR A 186 -7.27 15.23 -8.44
N LEU A 187 -6.55 14.97 -7.33
CA LEU A 187 -5.42 15.81 -6.92
C LEU A 187 -4.27 15.76 -7.93
N ARG A 188 -3.99 14.61 -8.54
CA ARG A 188 -2.98 14.53 -9.64
C ARG A 188 -3.35 15.40 -10.81
N ALA A 189 -4.60 15.35 -11.27
CA ALA A 189 -5.06 16.18 -12.37
C ALA A 189 -4.98 17.69 -12.03
N VAL A 190 -5.40 18.04 -10.81
CA VAL A 190 -5.38 19.43 -10.32
C VAL A 190 -3.94 19.95 -10.19
N VAL A 191 -3.03 19.16 -9.60
CA VAL A 191 -1.62 19.56 -9.46
C VAL A 191 -0.93 19.65 -10.81
N GLU A 192 -1.24 18.76 -11.76
CA GLU A 192 -0.68 18.83 -13.11
C GLU A 192 -1.07 20.14 -13.83
N GLU A 193 -2.32 20.60 -13.67
CA GLU A 193 -2.77 21.86 -14.25
C GLU A 193 -2.29 23.10 -13.45
N ASP A 194 -2.47 23.11 -12.12
CA ASP A 194 -2.25 24.30 -11.29
C ASP A 194 -0.76 24.63 -11.09
N TRP A 195 0.11 23.59 -11.10
CA TRP A 195 1.56 23.75 -11.01
C TRP A 195 2.28 23.65 -12.38
N GLY A 196 1.59 23.19 -13.43
CA GLY A 196 2.04 23.22 -14.82
C GLY A 196 3.55 23.04 -14.99
N THR A 197 4.21 24.10 -15.46
CA THR A 197 5.67 24.17 -15.67
C THR A 197 6.47 24.60 -14.43
N THR A 198 5.82 25.00 -13.34
CA THR A 198 6.48 25.59 -12.16
C THR A 198 6.98 24.58 -11.14
N ALA A 199 6.60 23.31 -11.27
CA ALA A 199 7.09 22.22 -10.45
C ALA A 199 7.58 21.07 -11.33
N THR A 200 8.67 20.43 -10.92
CA THR A 200 9.16 19.19 -11.56
C THR A 200 8.17 18.05 -11.34
N TYR A 201 8.27 17.00 -12.15
CA TYR A 201 7.42 15.80 -12.00
C TYR A 201 7.47 15.21 -10.57
N ASN A 202 8.66 15.10 -9.99
CA ASN A 202 8.82 14.59 -8.62
C ASN A 202 8.20 15.53 -7.57
N GLN A 203 8.39 16.83 -7.72
CA GLN A 203 7.74 17.82 -6.83
C GLN A 203 6.22 17.77 -6.92
N LYS A 204 5.66 17.52 -8.12
CA LYS A 204 4.22 17.34 -8.29
C LYS A 204 3.73 16.07 -7.62
N LEU A 205 4.49 14.97 -7.72
CA LEU A 205 4.15 13.72 -7.01
C LEU A 205 4.17 13.90 -5.50
N GLU A 206 5.22 14.52 -4.95
CA GLU A 206 5.34 14.83 -3.53
C GLU A 206 4.17 15.71 -3.07
N LEU A 207 3.88 16.77 -3.81
CA LEU A 207 2.77 17.67 -3.53
C LEU A 207 1.41 16.94 -3.53
N VAL A 208 1.19 16.03 -4.48
CA VAL A 208 -0.03 15.19 -4.51
C VAL A 208 -0.14 14.33 -3.25
N GLU A 209 0.97 13.70 -2.81
CA GLU A 209 0.97 12.91 -1.57
C GLU A 209 0.69 13.77 -0.34
N GLU A 210 1.34 14.92 -0.21
CA GLU A 210 1.16 15.85 0.91
C GLU A 210 -0.27 16.42 0.95
N LEU A 211 -0.80 16.86 -0.20
CA LEU A 211 -2.17 17.33 -0.32
C LEU A 211 -3.17 16.22 0.00
N HIS A 212 -2.95 15.01 -0.52
CA HIS A 212 -3.81 13.87 -0.24
C HIS A 212 -3.74 13.44 1.22
N ALA A 213 -2.54 13.42 1.83
CA ALA A 213 -2.40 13.17 3.26
C ALA A 213 -3.17 14.20 4.08
N PHE A 214 -2.96 15.49 3.80
CA PHE A 214 -3.58 16.57 4.55
C PHE A 214 -5.09 16.68 4.35
N LEU A 215 -5.60 16.49 3.11
CA LEU A 215 -7.03 16.62 2.78
C LEU A 215 -7.83 15.36 3.04
N SER A 216 -7.24 14.17 2.82
CA SER A 216 -8.03 12.94 2.72
C SER A 216 -7.59 11.82 3.66
N ARG A 217 -6.34 11.81 4.14
CA ARG A 217 -5.85 10.76 5.04
C ARG A 217 -5.90 11.16 6.52
N MET A 218 -5.63 12.44 6.83
CA MET A 218 -5.74 12.96 8.19
C MET A 218 -7.20 13.09 8.61
N LYS A 219 -7.53 12.68 9.82
CA LYS A 219 -8.89 12.70 10.37
C LYS A 219 -8.92 13.28 11.79
N PRO A 220 -10.09 13.73 12.27
CA PRO A 220 -10.25 14.04 13.69
C PRO A 220 -9.88 12.85 14.56
N GLY A 221 -9.14 13.09 15.65
CA GLY A 221 -8.57 12.07 16.51
C GLY A 221 -7.17 11.61 16.10
N ASP A 222 -6.66 12.00 14.93
CA ASP A 222 -5.25 11.75 14.58
C ASP A 222 -4.34 12.68 15.39
N THR A 223 -3.18 12.15 15.78
CA THR A 223 -2.11 12.93 16.39
C THR A 223 -1.39 13.74 15.31
N VAL A 224 -1.17 15.02 15.55
CA VAL A 224 -0.34 15.88 14.70
C VAL A 224 0.83 16.44 15.49
N CYS A 225 2.01 16.39 14.89
CA CYS A 225 3.25 16.86 15.49
C CYS A 225 3.89 17.94 14.65
N THR A 226 4.69 18.78 15.28
CA THR A 226 5.51 19.79 14.60
C THR A 226 6.76 20.13 15.39
N LEU A 227 7.74 20.73 14.72
CA LEU A 227 9.00 21.16 15.31
C LEU A 227 9.13 22.69 15.23
N SER A 228 9.54 23.31 16.31
CA SER A 228 9.86 24.74 16.35
C SER A 228 10.78 25.05 17.55
N GLY A 229 11.81 25.85 17.33
CA GLY A 229 12.69 26.31 18.39
C GLY A 229 13.36 25.18 19.19
N GLY A 230 13.72 24.07 18.56
CA GLY A 230 14.33 22.90 19.21
C GLY A 230 13.33 22.10 20.09
N ARG A 231 12.05 22.31 19.91
CA ARG A 231 11.00 21.60 20.63
C ARG A 231 10.05 20.89 19.67
N PHE A 232 9.62 19.73 20.08
CA PHE A 232 8.63 18.89 19.44
C PHE A 232 7.27 19.11 20.10
N TYR A 233 6.31 19.59 19.34
CA TYR A 233 4.96 19.85 19.79
C TYR A 233 4.05 18.75 19.31
N VAL A 234 3.18 18.30 20.20
CA VAL A 234 2.18 17.26 19.94
C VAL A 234 0.79 17.88 20.10
N GLY A 235 -0.12 17.53 19.21
CA GLY A 235 -1.52 17.96 19.25
C GLY A 235 -2.42 16.91 18.63
N GLU A 236 -3.72 17.13 18.74
CA GLU A 236 -4.76 16.28 18.20
C GLU A 236 -5.57 17.04 17.16
N ILE A 237 -5.82 16.44 16.01
CA ILE A 237 -6.70 17.01 14.97
C ILE A 237 -8.14 16.93 15.44
N THR A 238 -8.82 18.06 15.49
CA THR A 238 -10.17 18.16 16.05
C THR A 238 -11.27 18.45 15.02
N GLY A 239 -10.88 18.56 13.73
CA GLY A 239 -11.86 18.85 12.69
C GLY A 239 -11.31 18.67 11.26
N PRO A 240 -12.18 18.90 10.27
CA PRO A 240 -11.87 18.72 8.86
C PRO A 240 -10.87 19.73 8.31
N ALA A 241 -10.30 19.41 7.14
CA ALA A 241 -9.51 20.37 6.38
C ALA A 241 -10.40 21.43 5.75
N VAL A 242 -9.98 22.68 5.85
CA VAL A 242 -10.67 23.84 5.25
C VAL A 242 -9.69 24.58 4.34
N GLN A 243 -10.10 24.86 3.12
CA GLN A 243 -9.34 25.71 2.21
C GLN A 243 -9.64 27.18 2.50
N THR A 244 -8.61 27.98 2.72
CA THR A 244 -8.69 29.42 2.87
C THR A 244 -7.92 30.08 1.75
N VAL A 245 -8.52 31.07 1.11
CA VAL A 245 -7.88 31.84 0.02
C VAL A 245 -7.63 33.26 0.52
N SER A 246 -6.41 33.74 0.33
CA SER A 246 -6.04 35.13 0.66
C SER A 246 -6.56 36.10 -0.38
N ASP A 247 -6.57 37.40 -0.04
CA ASP A 247 -6.97 38.48 -0.96
C ASP A 247 -6.15 38.50 -2.28
N ASN A 248 -4.94 37.92 -2.26
CA ASN A 248 -4.07 37.77 -3.42
C ASN A 248 -4.33 36.48 -4.23
N GLY A 249 -5.41 35.74 -3.92
CA GLY A 249 -5.77 34.50 -4.58
C GLY A 249 -4.91 33.29 -4.20
N ARG A 250 -4.00 33.40 -3.22
CA ARG A 250 -3.17 32.28 -2.76
C ARG A 250 -3.96 31.39 -1.81
N SER A 251 -3.93 30.09 -2.08
CA SER A 251 -4.61 29.08 -1.28
C SER A 251 -3.73 28.59 -0.13
N ASN A 252 -4.39 28.29 1.00
CA ASN A 252 -3.80 27.65 2.17
C ASN A 252 -4.81 26.67 2.74
N LEU A 253 -4.35 25.48 3.10
CA LEU A 253 -5.17 24.45 3.74
C LEU A 253 -4.96 24.52 5.25
N ARG A 254 -6.04 24.40 6.03
CA ARG A 254 -6.00 24.52 7.49
C ARG A 254 -6.81 23.41 8.14
N ARG A 255 -6.33 22.95 9.30
CA ARG A 255 -7.06 22.04 10.19
C ARG A 255 -7.03 22.57 11.62
N PRO A 256 -8.12 22.47 12.36
CA PRO A 256 -8.13 22.76 13.78
C PRO A 256 -7.38 21.67 14.56
N VAL A 257 -6.61 22.10 15.56
CA VAL A 257 -5.76 21.22 16.38
C VAL A 257 -5.84 21.65 17.83
N GLU A 258 -5.95 20.71 18.73
CA GLU A 258 -5.76 20.93 20.17
C GLU A 258 -4.32 20.56 20.53
N TRP A 259 -3.47 21.58 20.70
CA TRP A 259 -2.06 21.40 21.03
C TRP A 259 -1.86 21.17 22.52
N GLN A 260 -0.93 20.28 22.89
CA GLN A 260 -0.39 20.22 24.24
C GLN A 260 0.22 21.57 24.60
N SER A 261 0.10 21.98 25.87
CA SER A 261 0.52 23.32 26.32
C SER A 261 2.04 23.52 26.28
N THR A 262 2.82 22.44 26.33
CA THR A 262 4.29 22.48 26.35
C THR A 262 4.86 21.48 25.34
N GLY A 263 5.84 21.93 24.54
CA GLY A 263 6.58 21.03 23.65
C GLY A 263 7.67 20.27 24.40
N HIS A 264 8.05 19.10 23.88
CA HIS A 264 9.14 18.26 24.39
C HIS A 264 10.47 18.71 23.78
N PRO A 265 11.58 18.81 24.54
CA PRO A 265 12.89 19.10 23.95
C PRO A 265 13.29 18.02 22.94
N TYR A 266 13.87 18.43 21.80
CA TYR A 266 14.21 17.50 20.72
C TYR A 266 15.24 16.46 21.14
N ASP A 267 16.20 16.83 21.97
CA ASP A 267 17.32 16.02 22.45
C ASP A 267 16.92 14.90 23.43
N VAL A 268 15.72 14.98 24.02
CA VAL A 268 15.20 13.93 24.91
C VAL A 268 14.17 13.01 24.22
N LEU A 269 13.92 13.21 22.93
CA LEU A 269 13.01 12.33 22.19
C LEU A 269 13.69 10.97 21.95
N PRO A 270 12.91 9.86 21.95
CA PRO A 270 13.39 8.56 21.50
C PRO A 270 14.06 8.63 20.12
N GLU A 271 15.11 7.83 19.93
CA GLU A 271 15.90 7.84 18.67
C GLU A 271 15.03 7.52 17.45
N GLU A 272 14.05 6.62 17.61
CA GLU A 272 13.10 6.24 16.56
C GLU A 272 12.27 7.42 16.08
N ILE A 273 11.84 8.31 16.99
CA ILE A 273 11.15 9.54 16.63
C ILE A 273 12.12 10.49 15.92
N GLN A 274 13.32 10.70 16.45
CA GLN A 274 14.31 11.60 15.83
C GLN A 274 14.67 11.18 14.41
N GLN A 275 14.83 9.86 14.15
CA GLN A 275 15.08 9.32 12.81
C GLN A 275 13.96 9.66 11.83
N ARG A 276 12.70 9.60 12.28
CA ARG A 276 11.54 9.96 11.45
C ARG A 276 11.44 11.47 11.18
N LEU A 277 11.87 12.27 12.14
CA LEU A 277 11.90 13.73 12.01
C LEU A 277 12.99 14.24 11.05
N SER A 278 13.96 13.42 10.66
CA SER A 278 15.01 13.78 9.70
C SER A 278 14.53 13.81 8.24
N VAL A 279 13.37 13.24 7.93
CA VAL A 279 12.78 13.23 6.58
C VAL A 279 12.37 14.65 6.17
N GLN A 280 12.76 15.11 4.97
CA GLN A 280 12.58 16.49 4.50
C GLN A 280 11.27 16.68 3.70
N HIS A 281 10.14 16.20 4.20
CA HIS A 281 8.82 16.48 3.62
C HIS A 281 8.00 17.38 4.53
N ASP A 282 7.07 18.16 3.95
CA ASP A 282 6.21 19.04 4.72
C ASP A 282 5.15 18.25 5.51
N VAL A 283 4.74 17.09 5.01
CA VAL A 283 3.83 16.17 5.70
C VAL A 283 4.43 14.77 5.73
N VAL A 284 4.64 14.21 6.95
CA VAL A 284 5.22 12.87 7.16
C VAL A 284 4.30 12.03 8.03
N ASP A 285 4.10 10.77 7.67
CA ASP A 285 3.32 9.79 8.45
C ASP A 285 4.19 9.24 9.60
N LEU A 286 3.83 9.55 10.85
CA LEU A 286 4.50 9.10 12.06
C LEU A 286 3.79 7.95 12.76
N THR A 287 2.79 7.32 12.13
CA THR A 287 1.94 6.29 12.75
C THR A 287 2.76 5.12 13.32
N ALA A 288 3.89 4.78 12.71
CA ALA A 288 4.76 3.70 13.20
C ALA A 288 5.41 3.99 14.57
N VAL A 289 5.54 5.27 14.94
CA VAL A 289 6.09 5.70 16.23
C VAL A 289 5.03 6.37 17.12
N GLN A 290 3.76 6.28 16.74
CA GLN A 290 2.64 6.85 17.49
C GLN A 290 2.63 6.45 18.97
N PRO A 291 2.82 5.18 19.37
CA PRO A 291 2.83 4.79 20.79
C PRO A 291 3.94 5.49 21.59
N LEU A 292 5.10 5.75 20.96
CA LEU A 292 6.18 6.49 21.60
C LEU A 292 5.84 7.98 21.74
N ILE A 293 5.11 8.55 20.77
CA ILE A 293 4.65 9.94 20.81
C ILE A 293 3.58 10.11 21.91
N GLU A 294 2.64 9.19 21.99
CA GLU A 294 1.58 9.19 23.02
C GLU A 294 2.13 9.00 24.43
N GLY A 295 3.20 8.23 24.58
CA GLY A 295 3.92 8.04 25.84
C GLY A 295 4.80 9.22 26.27
N LEU A 296 5.02 10.23 25.41
CA LEU A 296 5.90 11.36 25.74
C LEU A 296 5.39 12.16 26.93
N GLY A 297 6.17 12.16 28.01
CA GLY A 297 5.89 12.93 29.22
C GLY A 297 4.88 12.30 30.16
N LEU A 298 4.42 11.07 29.89
CA LEU A 298 3.64 10.28 30.82
C LEU A 298 4.54 9.67 31.91
N SER A 299 4.01 9.50 33.11
CA SER A 299 4.63 8.75 34.19
C SER A 299 4.35 7.25 34.07
N ASP A 300 5.09 6.41 34.79
CA ASP A 300 4.86 4.96 34.84
C ASP A 300 3.45 4.61 35.34
N GLU A 301 2.90 5.42 36.25
CA GLU A 301 1.53 5.27 36.76
C GLU A 301 0.50 5.54 35.67
N GLU A 302 0.69 6.59 34.87
CA GLU A 302 -0.20 6.94 33.75
C GLU A 302 -0.16 5.88 32.65
N LEU A 303 1.02 5.32 32.35
CA LEU A 303 1.17 4.22 31.40
C LEU A 303 0.47 2.93 31.90
N ALA A 304 0.51 2.67 33.21
CA ALA A 304 -0.19 1.54 33.81
C ALA A 304 -1.71 1.70 33.73
N ASP A 305 -2.23 2.92 33.94
CA ASP A 305 -3.65 3.23 33.82
C ASP A 305 -4.15 3.05 32.38
N GLU A 306 -3.34 3.46 31.37
CA GLU A 306 -3.66 3.22 29.97
C GLU A 306 -3.76 1.71 29.67
N ALA A 307 -2.81 0.93 30.18
CA ALA A 307 -2.81 -0.52 30.01
C ALA A 307 -4.06 -1.16 30.64
N GLU A 308 -4.51 -0.69 31.82
CA GLU A 308 -5.73 -1.18 32.49
C GLU A 308 -6.99 -0.93 31.64
N VAL A 309 -7.10 0.25 31.01
CA VAL A 309 -8.25 0.58 30.15
C VAL A 309 -8.29 -0.35 28.93
N ILE A 310 -7.14 -0.64 28.34
CA ILE A 310 -7.02 -1.55 27.21
C ILE A 310 -7.40 -3.00 27.60
N GLU A 311 -6.87 -3.50 28.72
CA GLU A 311 -7.06 -4.88 29.16
C GLU A 311 -8.53 -5.22 29.50
N HIS A 312 -9.28 -4.24 29.98
CA HIS A 312 -10.66 -4.44 30.42
C HIS A 312 -11.72 -3.95 29.42
N ASP A 313 -11.37 -3.60 28.18
CA ASP A 313 -12.35 -3.19 27.17
C ASP A 313 -13.13 -4.44 26.66
N PRO A 314 -14.43 -4.60 27.00
CA PRO A 314 -15.21 -5.77 26.62
C PRO A 314 -15.51 -5.86 25.12
N SER A 315 -15.22 -4.79 24.34
CA SER A 315 -15.46 -4.76 22.90
C SER A 315 -14.47 -5.64 22.11
N GLY A 316 -13.43 -6.18 22.78
CA GLY A 316 -12.44 -7.06 22.12
C GLY A 316 -11.66 -6.39 20.97
N THR A 317 -12.01 -5.15 20.68
CA THR A 317 -11.17 -4.22 19.94
C THR A 317 -10.28 -3.52 20.98
N THR A 318 -9.35 -4.27 21.55
CA THR A 318 -8.06 -3.68 21.75
C THR A 318 -7.81 -2.91 20.45
N PRO A 319 -7.46 -1.61 20.42
CA PRO A 319 -6.60 -1.16 19.38
C PRO A 319 -5.38 -2.07 19.61
N ALA A 320 -5.35 -3.20 18.93
CA ALA A 320 -4.13 -3.94 18.77
C ALA A 320 -3.17 -2.82 18.42
N LEU A 321 -2.20 -2.51 19.28
CA LEU A 321 -0.97 -1.82 18.87
C LEU A 321 -0.87 -2.17 17.42
N ALA A 322 -1.31 -1.24 16.50
CA ALA A 322 -1.80 -1.61 15.18
C ALA A 322 -0.79 -2.55 14.64
N ALA A 323 -1.12 -3.85 14.69
CA ALA A 323 -0.10 -4.89 14.77
C ALA A 323 0.68 -4.60 13.54
N ARG A 324 1.91 -4.18 13.71
CA ARG A 324 2.76 -3.58 12.69
C ARG A 324 2.48 -4.44 11.50
N ARG A 325 1.67 -3.94 10.52
CA ARG A 325 1.20 -4.78 9.43
C ARG A 325 2.45 -5.33 8.83
N GLU A 326 2.74 -6.59 9.10
CA GLU A 326 3.94 -7.22 8.60
C GLU A 326 3.77 -7.33 7.10
N LEU A 327 4.87 -7.17 6.39
CA LEU A 327 4.89 -7.43 4.97
C LEU A 327 4.46 -8.89 4.78
N GLU A 328 3.38 -9.11 4.06
CA GLU A 328 2.89 -10.44 3.72
C GLU A 328 2.55 -10.49 2.23
N LEU A 329 2.81 -11.63 1.60
CA LEU A 329 2.29 -11.93 0.28
C LEU A 329 0.99 -12.73 0.44
N PRO A 330 -0.12 -12.31 -0.16
CA PRO A 330 -1.37 -13.06 -0.16
C PRO A 330 -1.16 -14.50 -0.63
N VAL A 331 -1.85 -15.44 -0.02
CA VAL A 331 -1.78 -16.84 -0.44
C VAL A 331 -2.60 -17.02 -1.72
N PRO A 332 -2.02 -17.55 -2.81
CA PRO A 332 -2.77 -17.84 -4.02
C PRO A 332 -3.92 -18.81 -3.78
N GLU A 333 -5.09 -18.46 -4.31
CA GLU A 333 -6.32 -19.22 -4.23
C GLU A 333 -6.77 -19.72 -5.60
N GLN A 334 -7.76 -20.63 -5.61
CA GLN A 334 -8.26 -21.26 -6.83
C GLN A 334 -8.67 -20.28 -7.94
N PRO A 335 -9.30 -19.11 -7.67
CA PRO A 335 -9.64 -18.14 -8.72
C PRO A 335 -8.43 -17.65 -9.54
N LEU A 336 -7.24 -17.52 -8.94
CA LEU A 336 -6.03 -17.18 -9.68
C LEU A 336 -5.56 -18.34 -10.56
N ALA A 337 -5.61 -19.58 -10.05
CA ALA A 337 -5.27 -20.77 -10.83
C ALA A 337 -6.20 -20.92 -12.04
N ASP A 338 -7.51 -20.71 -11.86
CA ASP A 338 -8.50 -20.76 -12.93
C ASP A 338 -8.27 -19.65 -13.99
N LYS A 339 -7.91 -18.44 -13.54
CA LYS A 339 -7.56 -17.33 -14.44
C LYS A 339 -6.34 -17.64 -15.28
N LEU A 340 -5.31 -18.21 -14.66
CA LEU A 340 -4.05 -18.60 -15.29
C LEU A 340 -4.13 -19.94 -16.03
N LEU A 341 -5.22 -20.68 -15.91
CA LEU A 341 -5.41 -22.03 -16.43
C LEU A 341 -4.36 -23.02 -15.89
N VAL A 342 -3.87 -22.79 -14.67
CA VAL A 342 -2.97 -23.70 -13.97
C VAL A 342 -3.81 -24.79 -13.30
N HIS A 343 -3.38 -26.03 -13.44
CA HIS A 343 -4.14 -27.19 -12.95
C HIS A 343 -4.21 -27.23 -11.41
N ASP A 344 -3.10 -26.92 -10.74
CA ASP A 344 -2.99 -27.00 -9.29
C ASP A 344 -2.52 -25.66 -8.70
N VAL A 345 -3.32 -25.12 -7.79
CA VAL A 345 -2.99 -23.93 -7.02
C VAL A 345 -1.73 -24.09 -6.16
N ALA A 346 -1.34 -25.32 -5.82
CA ALA A 346 -0.14 -25.61 -5.05
C ALA A 346 1.11 -25.04 -5.72
N TRP A 347 1.23 -25.17 -7.05
CA TRP A 347 2.34 -24.59 -7.80
C TRP A 347 2.45 -23.06 -7.62
N LEU A 348 1.32 -22.35 -7.63
CA LEU A 348 1.29 -20.88 -7.39
C LEU A 348 1.70 -20.54 -5.95
N ARG A 349 1.37 -21.38 -4.99
CA ARG A 349 1.79 -21.23 -3.59
C ARG A 349 3.30 -21.44 -3.44
N ASP A 350 3.85 -22.44 -4.09
CA ASP A 350 5.30 -22.67 -4.12
C ASP A 350 6.04 -21.47 -4.74
N ILE A 351 5.53 -20.89 -5.83
CA ILE A 351 6.11 -19.67 -6.41
C ILE A 351 6.01 -18.47 -5.46
N ARG A 352 4.90 -18.33 -4.73
CA ARG A 352 4.75 -17.29 -3.71
C ARG A 352 5.78 -17.45 -2.59
N GLU A 353 6.02 -18.67 -2.11
CA GLU A 353 7.03 -18.96 -1.09
C GLU A 353 8.44 -18.69 -1.62
N LEU A 354 8.73 -19.12 -2.84
CA LEU A 354 10.00 -18.84 -3.49
C LEU A 354 10.26 -17.33 -3.64
N LEU A 355 9.25 -16.56 -4.05
CA LEU A 355 9.32 -15.10 -4.08
C LEU A 355 9.51 -14.49 -2.70
N TRP A 356 8.89 -15.07 -1.68
CA TRP A 356 9.06 -14.60 -0.30
C TRP A 356 10.48 -14.79 0.20
N ASP A 357 11.10 -15.93 -0.09
CA ASP A 357 12.43 -16.27 0.41
C ASP A 357 13.54 -15.54 -0.39
N GLU A 358 13.47 -15.58 -1.72
CA GLU A 358 14.53 -15.08 -2.59
C GLU A 358 14.34 -13.62 -3.01
N ARG A 359 13.11 -13.08 -2.94
CA ARG A 359 12.72 -11.73 -3.38
C ARG A 359 12.83 -11.49 -4.89
N GLN A 360 13.47 -12.36 -5.63
CA GLN A 360 13.61 -12.26 -7.08
C GLN A 360 13.61 -13.63 -7.75
N LEU A 361 12.90 -13.75 -8.88
CA LEU A 361 12.87 -14.96 -9.69
C LEU A 361 12.86 -14.63 -11.18
N ILE A 362 13.20 -15.60 -11.99
CA ILE A 362 13.13 -15.56 -13.45
C ILE A 362 12.26 -16.72 -13.94
N LEU A 363 11.16 -16.38 -14.64
CA LEU A 363 10.37 -17.33 -15.40
C LEU A 363 11.03 -17.50 -16.77
N TYR A 364 11.51 -18.71 -17.06
CA TYR A 364 12.21 -18.98 -18.31
C TYR A 364 11.59 -20.15 -19.09
N GLY A 365 11.87 -20.24 -20.35
CA GLY A 365 11.40 -21.31 -21.22
C GLY A 365 11.15 -20.86 -22.65
N PRO A 366 10.66 -21.75 -23.52
CA PRO A 366 10.46 -21.47 -24.93
C PRO A 366 9.38 -20.39 -25.18
N PRO A 367 9.36 -19.79 -26.38
CA PRO A 367 8.40 -18.71 -26.70
C PRO A 367 6.97 -19.21 -26.68
N GLY A 368 6.05 -18.35 -26.25
CA GLY A 368 4.62 -18.65 -26.25
C GLY A 368 4.12 -19.47 -25.06
N THR A 369 4.91 -19.69 -24.01
CA THR A 369 4.49 -20.38 -22.77
C THR A 369 3.73 -19.51 -21.79
N GLY A 370 3.57 -18.20 -22.06
CA GLY A 370 2.80 -17.29 -21.22
C GLY A 370 3.58 -16.65 -20.06
N LYS A 371 4.91 -16.66 -20.08
CA LYS A 371 5.79 -16.13 -19.00
C LYS A 371 5.41 -14.73 -18.53
N THR A 372 5.35 -13.77 -19.45
CA THR A 372 5.05 -12.36 -19.14
C THR A 372 3.63 -12.19 -18.60
N TYR A 373 2.66 -12.91 -19.16
CA TYR A 373 1.28 -12.91 -18.68
C TYR A 373 1.19 -13.46 -17.25
N MET A 374 1.85 -14.58 -16.98
CA MET A 374 1.88 -15.20 -15.66
C MET A 374 2.58 -14.29 -14.64
N ALA A 375 3.69 -13.65 -15.02
CA ALA A 375 4.40 -12.70 -14.16
C ALA A 375 3.52 -11.50 -13.76
N LEU A 376 2.77 -10.92 -14.73
CA LEU A 376 1.87 -9.80 -14.50
C LEU A 376 0.72 -10.17 -13.56
N GLU A 377 -0.01 -11.22 -13.89
CA GLU A 377 -1.18 -11.64 -13.11
C GLU A 377 -0.82 -12.07 -11.69
N LEU A 378 0.31 -12.77 -11.53
CA LEU A 378 0.82 -13.15 -10.21
C LEU A 378 1.24 -11.91 -9.41
N ALA A 379 1.96 -10.98 -10.01
CA ALA A 379 2.40 -9.76 -9.37
C ALA A 379 1.23 -8.85 -8.97
N GLU A 380 0.21 -8.70 -9.81
CA GLU A 380 -1.00 -7.94 -9.50
C GLU A 380 -1.77 -8.57 -8.34
N TYR A 381 -1.90 -9.89 -8.33
CA TYR A 381 -2.55 -10.61 -7.24
C TYR A 381 -1.79 -10.44 -5.91
N LEU A 382 -0.48 -10.67 -5.92
CA LEU A 382 0.36 -10.58 -4.72
C LEU A 382 0.57 -9.14 -4.24
N GLY A 383 0.54 -8.16 -5.14
CA GLY A 383 0.68 -6.73 -4.83
C GLY A 383 -0.62 -6.07 -4.38
N GLY A 384 -1.77 -6.70 -4.62
CA GLY A 384 -3.08 -6.14 -4.32
C GLY A 384 -3.62 -5.17 -5.37
N GLY A 385 -2.94 -5.01 -6.51
CA GLY A 385 -3.41 -4.21 -7.64
C GLY A 385 -2.32 -3.78 -8.61
N PRO A 386 -2.70 -3.19 -9.75
CA PRO A 386 -1.77 -2.78 -10.80
C PRO A 386 -0.85 -1.61 -10.39
N GLU A 387 -1.22 -0.82 -9.39
CA GLU A 387 -0.40 0.33 -8.92
C GLU A 387 0.90 -0.12 -8.22
N GLN A 388 0.96 -1.35 -7.73
CA GLN A 388 2.11 -1.97 -7.11
C GLN A 388 3.03 -2.67 -8.10
N VAL A 389 2.66 -2.70 -9.38
CA VAL A 389 3.39 -3.43 -10.43
C VAL A 389 3.95 -2.48 -11.47
N LYS A 390 5.24 -2.58 -11.74
CA LYS A 390 5.94 -1.85 -12.81
C LYS A 390 6.51 -2.84 -13.80
N LEU A 391 6.11 -2.72 -15.07
CA LEU A 391 6.67 -3.53 -16.16
C LEU A 391 7.72 -2.71 -16.93
N VAL A 392 8.87 -3.32 -17.17
CA VAL A 392 9.91 -2.81 -18.06
C VAL A 392 10.32 -3.93 -19.03
N GLN A 393 10.67 -3.57 -20.27
CA GLN A 393 11.16 -4.52 -21.24
C GLN A 393 12.63 -4.19 -21.59
N PHE A 394 13.51 -5.17 -21.44
CA PHE A 394 14.91 -4.99 -21.78
C PHE A 394 15.16 -5.17 -23.28
N HIS A 395 16.14 -4.43 -23.79
CA HIS A 395 16.63 -4.49 -25.16
C HIS A 395 18.17 -4.26 -25.17
N PRO A 396 18.88 -4.58 -26.24
CA PRO A 396 20.35 -4.54 -26.24
C PRO A 396 20.98 -3.19 -25.89
N SER A 397 20.28 -2.10 -26.12
CA SER A 397 20.75 -0.73 -25.79
C SER A 397 20.31 -0.25 -24.42
N TYR A 398 19.61 -1.08 -23.62
CA TYR A 398 19.13 -0.70 -22.28
C TYR A 398 20.32 -0.56 -21.32
N ALA A 399 20.39 0.53 -20.58
CA ALA A 399 21.52 0.89 -19.73
C ALA A 399 21.08 1.26 -18.31
N TYR A 400 22.03 1.45 -17.42
CA TYR A 400 21.81 1.87 -16.02
C TYR A 400 20.99 3.17 -15.95
N GLU A 401 21.31 4.11 -16.82
CA GLU A 401 20.63 5.41 -16.94
C GLU A 401 19.14 5.30 -17.31
N ASP A 402 18.77 4.23 -18.02
CA ASP A 402 17.38 3.96 -18.38
C ASP A 402 16.64 3.23 -17.27
N PHE A 403 17.37 2.46 -16.48
CA PHE A 403 16.81 1.56 -15.49
C PHE A 403 16.70 2.16 -14.11
N PHE A 404 17.74 2.88 -13.67
CA PHE A 404 17.84 3.35 -12.31
C PHE A 404 17.90 4.88 -12.20
N GLU A 405 18.97 5.53 -12.61
CA GLU A 405 19.08 6.99 -12.64
C GLU A 405 20.12 7.45 -13.65
N GLY A 406 19.89 8.61 -14.27
CA GLY A 406 20.83 9.17 -15.23
C GLY A 406 20.53 10.61 -15.60
N PHE A 407 21.54 11.33 -16.10
CA PHE A 407 21.37 12.68 -16.61
C PHE A 407 20.65 12.68 -17.95
N ARG A 408 19.52 13.39 -18.02
CA ARG A 408 18.76 13.55 -19.25
C ARG A 408 18.69 15.03 -19.64
N PRO A 409 18.86 15.35 -20.93
CA PRO A 409 18.67 16.72 -21.40
C PRO A 409 17.18 17.07 -21.25
N ARG A 410 16.90 18.17 -20.58
CA ARG A 410 15.57 18.77 -20.48
C ARG A 410 15.68 20.24 -20.83
N GLU A 411 14.79 20.70 -21.70
CA GLU A 411 14.65 22.12 -22.01
C GLU A 411 14.00 22.80 -20.79
N ASP A 412 14.63 23.85 -20.30
CA ASP A 412 14.06 24.68 -19.24
C ASP A 412 12.92 25.51 -19.89
N PRO A 413 11.68 25.39 -19.39
CA PRO A 413 10.53 26.01 -20.03
C PRO A 413 10.59 27.54 -20.03
N ASP A 414 11.30 28.15 -19.08
CA ASP A 414 11.38 29.61 -18.93
C ASP A 414 12.54 30.21 -19.75
N THR A 415 13.71 29.55 -19.75
CA THR A 415 14.92 30.05 -20.44
C THR A 415 15.14 29.47 -21.83
N ARG A 416 14.45 28.34 -22.17
CA ARG A 416 14.68 27.51 -23.37
C ARG A 416 16.10 26.94 -23.47
N GLU A 417 16.85 26.99 -22.40
CA GLU A 417 18.17 26.38 -22.33
C GLU A 417 18.04 24.89 -22.03
N VAL A 418 18.88 24.07 -22.67
CA VAL A 418 18.95 22.63 -22.38
C VAL A 418 19.83 22.39 -21.17
N ALA A 419 19.23 21.98 -20.08
CA ALA A 419 19.93 21.56 -18.85
C ALA A 419 19.92 20.04 -18.71
N PHE A 420 21.03 19.47 -18.28
CA PHE A 420 21.08 18.05 -17.89
C PHE A 420 20.57 17.89 -16.46
N ARG A 421 19.43 17.20 -16.32
CA ARG A 421 18.84 16.90 -15.00
C ARG A 421 18.92 15.41 -14.71
N LEU A 422 19.29 15.09 -13.49
CA LEU A 422 19.22 13.72 -13.00
C LEU A 422 17.76 13.27 -12.95
N THR A 423 17.46 12.15 -13.59
CA THR A 423 16.10 11.60 -13.71
C THR A 423 16.11 10.17 -13.20
N ALA A 424 15.14 9.83 -12.37
CA ALA A 424 14.94 8.46 -11.91
C ALA A 424 14.43 7.56 -13.04
N GLY A 425 14.92 6.34 -13.07
CA GLY A 425 14.41 5.26 -13.91
C GLY A 425 13.38 4.40 -13.16
N PRO A 426 12.77 3.43 -13.86
CA PRO A 426 11.64 2.66 -13.33
C PRO A 426 11.93 1.89 -12.03
N LEU A 427 13.13 1.35 -11.84
CA LEU A 427 13.49 0.68 -10.58
C LEU A 427 13.63 1.70 -9.44
N ARG A 428 14.26 2.87 -9.68
CA ARG A 428 14.39 3.93 -8.66
C ARG A 428 13.02 4.46 -8.26
N GLU A 429 12.15 4.76 -9.24
CA GLU A 429 10.79 5.23 -8.98
C GLU A 429 10.00 4.24 -8.11
N LEU A 430 10.08 2.95 -8.44
CA LEU A 430 9.38 1.90 -7.69
C LEU A 430 9.99 1.69 -6.30
N ALA A 431 11.31 1.75 -6.17
CA ALA A 431 12.01 1.64 -4.89
C ALA A 431 11.71 2.82 -3.97
N ASP A 432 11.68 4.04 -4.52
CA ASP A 432 11.30 5.24 -3.79
C ASP A 432 9.85 5.15 -3.30
N LEU A 433 8.95 4.61 -4.14
CA LEU A 433 7.54 4.37 -3.77
C LEU A 433 7.41 3.30 -2.68
N ALA A 434 8.13 2.19 -2.80
CA ALA A 434 8.15 1.10 -1.84
C ALA A 434 8.76 1.51 -0.48
N SER A 435 9.74 2.41 -0.51
CA SER A 435 10.41 2.94 0.68
C SER A 435 9.62 4.02 1.40
N ARG A 436 8.55 4.55 0.77
CA ARG A 436 7.74 5.60 1.41
C ARG A 436 7.15 5.09 2.70
N GLU A 437 7.11 5.98 3.66
CA GLU A 437 6.52 5.71 4.96
C GLU A 437 5.06 5.30 4.82
N GLY A 438 4.67 4.25 5.54
CA GLY A 438 3.36 3.62 5.39
C GLY A 438 3.26 2.56 4.29
N ASN A 439 4.24 2.43 3.38
CA ASN A 439 4.21 1.46 2.28
C ASN A 439 5.03 0.18 2.54
N TRP A 440 5.86 0.16 3.59
CA TRP A 440 6.79 -0.95 3.87
C TRP A 440 6.10 -2.33 4.03
N HIS A 441 4.81 -2.37 4.35
CA HIS A 441 4.00 -3.58 4.44
C HIS A 441 3.27 -3.92 3.13
N ILE A 442 3.37 -3.06 2.10
CA ILE A 442 2.75 -3.25 0.79
C ILE A 442 3.80 -3.85 -0.14
N PRO A 443 3.58 -5.03 -0.72
CA PRO A 443 4.51 -5.59 -1.67
C PRO A 443 4.47 -4.85 -3.01
N TYR A 444 5.64 -4.55 -3.58
CA TYR A 444 5.82 -3.93 -4.88
C TYR A 444 6.57 -4.87 -5.81
N PHE A 445 6.18 -4.90 -7.08
CA PHE A 445 6.74 -5.82 -8.05
C PHE A 445 7.31 -5.09 -9.25
N LEU A 446 8.59 -5.32 -9.53
CA LEU A 446 9.22 -4.96 -10.80
C LEU A 446 9.24 -6.18 -11.71
N ILE A 447 8.56 -6.10 -12.84
CA ILE A 447 8.61 -7.13 -13.88
C ILE A 447 9.60 -6.67 -14.94
N ILE A 448 10.60 -7.52 -15.25
CA ILE A 448 11.59 -7.28 -16.28
C ILE A 448 11.37 -8.29 -17.40
N ASP A 449 10.69 -7.85 -18.45
CA ASP A 449 10.46 -8.69 -19.63
C ASP A 449 11.72 -8.77 -20.49
N GLU A 450 12.02 -9.95 -21.03
CA GLU A 450 13.22 -10.24 -21.82
C GLU A 450 14.53 -9.86 -21.09
N ILE A 451 14.64 -10.25 -19.82
CA ILE A 451 15.74 -9.83 -18.92
C ILE A 451 17.13 -10.16 -19.51
N ASN A 452 17.27 -11.22 -20.30
CA ASN A 452 18.51 -11.64 -20.95
C ASN A 452 18.90 -10.84 -22.20
N ARG A 453 18.04 -9.94 -22.71
CA ARG A 453 18.34 -9.12 -23.91
C ARG A 453 19.25 -7.94 -23.63
N ALA A 454 19.46 -7.54 -22.39
CA ALA A 454 20.41 -6.51 -22.01
C ALA A 454 21.63 -7.08 -21.28
N ASN A 455 22.71 -6.32 -21.25
CA ASN A 455 23.85 -6.65 -20.41
C ASN A 455 23.52 -6.34 -18.95
N LEU A 456 23.17 -7.36 -18.17
CA LEU A 456 22.66 -7.24 -16.81
C LEU A 456 23.64 -6.57 -15.85
N ALA A 457 24.94 -6.89 -15.95
CA ALA A 457 25.97 -6.26 -15.14
C ALA A 457 26.07 -4.74 -15.40
N LYS A 458 25.88 -4.32 -16.66
CA LYS A 458 25.85 -2.90 -17.03
C LYS A 458 24.57 -2.21 -16.58
N VAL A 459 23.42 -2.87 -16.71
CA VAL A 459 22.10 -2.28 -16.36
C VAL A 459 21.92 -2.14 -14.86
N PHE A 460 22.34 -3.13 -14.08
CA PHE A 460 22.22 -3.08 -12.63
C PHE A 460 23.35 -2.30 -11.96
N GLY A 461 24.55 -2.23 -12.58
CA GLY A 461 25.68 -1.52 -11.99
C GLY A 461 25.96 -1.94 -10.54
N GLU A 462 26.11 -0.96 -9.64
CA GLU A 462 26.33 -1.18 -8.20
C GLU A 462 25.13 -1.84 -7.49
N LEU A 463 23.92 -1.72 -8.04
CA LEU A 463 22.72 -2.34 -7.48
C LEU A 463 22.78 -3.88 -7.52
N TYR A 464 23.62 -4.42 -8.40
CA TYR A 464 23.84 -5.85 -8.52
C TYR A 464 24.25 -6.51 -7.19
N PHE A 465 25.00 -5.77 -6.38
CA PHE A 465 25.38 -6.17 -5.03
C PHE A 465 24.17 -6.27 -4.09
N LEU A 466 23.19 -5.36 -4.22
CA LEU A 466 22.01 -5.32 -3.36
C LEU A 466 21.01 -6.45 -3.61
N LEU A 467 21.04 -7.10 -4.77
CA LEU A 467 20.22 -8.28 -5.02
C LEU A 467 20.59 -9.44 -4.09
N GLU A 468 21.86 -9.56 -3.70
CA GLU A 468 22.37 -10.58 -2.78
C GLU A 468 22.38 -10.07 -1.33
N TYR A 469 22.74 -8.80 -1.13
CA TYR A 469 22.94 -8.18 0.19
C TYR A 469 21.92 -7.07 0.46
N ARG A 470 20.65 -7.39 0.47
CA ARG A 470 19.53 -6.43 0.58
C ARG A 470 19.54 -5.54 1.84
N LYS A 471 20.22 -5.98 2.92
CA LYS A 471 20.37 -5.20 4.16
C LYS A 471 21.51 -4.17 4.10
N LYS A 472 22.30 -4.17 3.03
CA LYS A 472 23.41 -3.22 2.83
C LYS A 472 22.95 -2.01 2.02
N SER A 473 23.78 -0.97 2.00
CA SER A 473 23.65 0.18 1.12
C SER A 473 24.80 0.24 0.13
N VAL A 474 24.55 0.86 -0.99
CA VAL A 474 25.58 1.23 -1.99
C VAL A 474 25.49 2.71 -2.24
N ARG A 475 26.63 3.33 -2.54
CA ARG A 475 26.66 4.72 -2.95
C ARG A 475 26.42 4.79 -4.45
N LEU A 476 25.42 5.57 -4.85
CA LEU A 476 25.01 5.71 -6.23
C LEU A 476 26.01 6.56 -7.04
N THR A 477 26.23 6.18 -8.28
CA THR A 477 27.25 6.79 -9.14
C THR A 477 26.88 8.20 -9.58
N TYR A 478 25.60 8.47 -9.89
CA TYR A 478 25.15 9.76 -10.42
C TYR A 478 24.70 10.73 -9.34
N SER A 479 23.81 10.33 -8.44
CA SER A 479 23.32 11.18 -7.34
C SER A 479 24.33 11.32 -6.20
N GLY A 480 25.17 10.31 -5.99
CA GLY A 480 26.05 10.23 -4.82
C GLY A 480 25.33 9.87 -3.52
N ASP A 481 24.04 9.54 -3.58
CA ASP A 481 23.23 9.14 -2.43
C ASP A 481 23.56 7.71 -1.98
N ASP A 482 23.33 7.42 -0.71
CA ASP A 482 23.34 6.06 -0.19
C ASP A 482 21.98 5.40 -0.44
N PHE A 483 21.96 4.33 -1.23
CA PHE A 483 20.74 3.62 -1.61
C PHE A 483 20.68 2.22 -1.01
N ARG A 484 19.48 1.81 -0.58
CA ARG A 484 19.14 0.45 -0.13
C ARG A 484 17.95 -0.05 -0.93
N LEU A 485 18.00 -1.32 -1.31
CA LEU A 485 16.86 -1.95 -1.96
C LEU A 485 15.76 -2.26 -0.91
N PRO A 486 14.53 -1.75 -1.09
CA PRO A 486 13.46 -1.94 -0.11
C PRO A 486 13.12 -3.43 0.11
N PRO A 487 12.86 -3.87 1.35
CA PRO A 487 12.55 -5.27 1.64
C PRO A 487 11.22 -5.74 1.05
N ASN A 488 10.30 -4.83 0.78
CA ASN A 488 8.99 -5.07 0.19
C ASN A 488 8.97 -4.94 -1.35
N LEU A 489 10.14 -4.83 -1.99
CA LEU A 489 10.27 -4.80 -3.43
C LEU A 489 10.73 -6.16 -3.95
N PHE A 490 9.94 -6.74 -4.85
CA PHE A 490 10.16 -8.03 -5.49
C PHE A 490 10.48 -7.83 -6.97
N VAL A 491 11.26 -8.74 -7.56
CA VAL A 491 11.62 -8.68 -8.98
C VAL A 491 11.24 -9.99 -9.66
N ILE A 492 10.51 -9.90 -10.77
CA ILE A 492 10.18 -11.05 -11.61
C ILE A 492 10.73 -10.80 -13.01
N GLY A 493 11.76 -11.55 -13.40
CA GLY A 493 12.28 -11.55 -14.75
C GLY A 493 11.54 -12.55 -15.64
N THR A 494 11.42 -12.27 -16.94
CA THR A 494 11.05 -13.28 -17.94
C THR A 494 12.18 -13.46 -18.96
N MET A 495 12.39 -14.68 -19.42
CA MET A 495 13.47 -15.01 -20.33
C MET A 495 13.04 -16.04 -21.36
N ASN A 496 13.24 -15.74 -22.65
CA ASN A 496 13.10 -16.71 -23.72
C ASN A 496 14.40 -17.51 -23.88
N THR A 497 14.30 -18.84 -23.89
CA THR A 497 15.46 -19.74 -24.03
C THR A 497 15.84 -20.00 -25.48
N ALA A 498 14.91 -19.81 -26.41
CA ALA A 498 15.15 -20.05 -27.83
C ALA A 498 16.12 -19.04 -28.49
N ASP A 499 16.31 -17.88 -27.92
CA ASP A 499 17.15 -16.81 -28.48
C ASP A 499 18.65 -17.09 -28.26
N ARG A 500 19.27 -17.88 -29.16
CA ARG A 500 20.71 -18.23 -29.09
C ARG A 500 21.67 -17.04 -29.29
N SER A 501 21.19 -15.92 -29.82
CA SER A 501 21.98 -14.71 -30.07
C SER A 501 22.19 -13.86 -28.82
N ILE A 502 21.57 -14.22 -27.71
CA ILE A 502 21.54 -13.43 -26.48
C ILE A 502 22.52 -13.99 -25.45
N ALA A 503 23.15 -13.11 -24.68
CA ALA A 503 24.12 -13.50 -23.68
C ALA A 503 23.54 -14.51 -22.68
N LEU A 504 24.27 -15.61 -22.50
CA LEU A 504 23.97 -16.55 -21.41
C LEU A 504 23.94 -15.78 -20.09
N VAL A 505 22.91 -15.99 -19.30
CA VAL A 505 22.83 -15.47 -17.93
C VAL A 505 24.09 -15.92 -17.18
N ASP A 506 24.88 -14.98 -16.70
CA ASP A 506 26.13 -15.27 -16.04
C ASP A 506 25.95 -16.06 -14.73
N ALA A 507 27.00 -16.71 -14.26
CA ALA A 507 26.96 -17.51 -13.03
C ALA A 507 26.61 -16.67 -11.79
N ALA A 508 26.87 -15.37 -11.84
CA ALA A 508 26.56 -14.46 -10.73
C ALA A 508 25.05 -14.17 -10.64
N MET A 509 24.36 -14.02 -11.79
CA MET A 509 22.89 -13.89 -11.81
C MET A 509 22.21 -15.19 -11.38
N ARG A 510 22.74 -16.36 -11.82
CA ARG A 510 22.17 -17.65 -11.43
C ARG A 510 22.13 -17.87 -9.91
N ARG A 511 23.02 -17.23 -9.15
CA ARG A 511 23.03 -17.30 -7.68
C ARG A 511 22.09 -16.29 -7.02
N ARG A 512 21.66 -15.25 -7.75
CA ARG A 512 20.88 -14.14 -7.20
C ARG A 512 19.39 -14.24 -7.52
N PHE A 513 19.03 -15.02 -8.52
CA PHE A 513 17.65 -15.24 -8.91
C PHE A 513 17.29 -16.71 -8.80
N ALA A 514 16.09 -16.98 -8.31
CA ALA A 514 15.49 -18.30 -8.47
C ALA A 514 15.02 -18.48 -9.92
N PHE A 515 15.27 -19.64 -10.52
CA PHE A 515 14.90 -19.92 -11.90
C PHE A 515 13.74 -20.92 -11.94
N VAL A 516 12.64 -20.54 -12.57
CA VAL A 516 11.43 -21.36 -12.71
C VAL A 516 11.15 -21.60 -14.19
N GLU A 517 11.19 -22.87 -14.59
CA GLU A 517 10.94 -23.28 -15.97
C GLU A 517 9.43 -23.29 -16.27
N LEU A 518 9.04 -22.75 -17.42
CA LEU A 518 7.72 -22.86 -18.01
C LEU A 518 7.83 -23.61 -19.35
N SER A 519 7.76 -24.94 -19.28
CA SER A 519 7.87 -25.83 -20.44
C SER A 519 6.50 -26.31 -20.92
N PRO A 520 6.22 -26.32 -22.23
CA PRO A 520 4.94 -26.81 -22.75
C PRO A 520 4.59 -28.27 -22.38
N ARG A 521 5.58 -29.05 -21.93
CA ARG A 521 5.41 -30.46 -21.58
C ARG A 521 5.35 -30.78 -20.10
N THR A 522 5.57 -29.80 -19.24
CA THR A 522 5.54 -29.97 -17.78
C THR A 522 4.56 -28.99 -17.16
N GLU A 523 4.02 -29.34 -15.99
CA GLU A 523 3.22 -28.38 -15.21
C GLU A 523 4.08 -27.14 -14.86
N PRO A 524 3.47 -25.96 -14.85
CA PRO A 524 2.04 -25.67 -14.93
C PRO A 524 1.49 -25.48 -16.34
N THR A 525 2.34 -25.49 -17.37
CA THR A 525 1.97 -25.14 -18.75
C THR A 525 1.56 -26.33 -19.63
N SER A 526 1.81 -27.56 -19.18
CA SER A 526 1.30 -28.74 -19.85
C SER A 526 -0.24 -28.76 -19.87
N GLY A 527 -0.83 -29.14 -20.99
CA GLY A 527 -2.29 -29.16 -21.15
C GLY A 527 -2.99 -27.81 -21.08
N LEU A 528 -2.27 -26.69 -20.97
CA LEU A 528 -2.83 -25.34 -20.84
C LEU A 528 -3.70 -24.98 -22.07
N LEU A 529 -3.27 -25.34 -23.29
CA LEU A 529 -4.07 -25.13 -24.49
C LEU A 529 -5.39 -25.92 -24.43
N ARG A 530 -5.34 -27.17 -23.97
CA ARG A 530 -6.54 -28.01 -23.83
C ARG A 530 -7.55 -27.40 -22.87
N ARG A 531 -7.10 -26.98 -21.68
CA ARG A 531 -7.95 -26.28 -20.70
C ARG A 531 -8.55 -24.98 -21.25
N TRP A 532 -7.80 -24.23 -22.05
CA TRP A 532 -8.30 -23.02 -22.69
C TRP A 532 -9.36 -23.35 -23.76
N LEU A 533 -9.11 -24.36 -24.60
CA LEU A 533 -10.05 -24.82 -25.63
C LEU A 533 -11.38 -25.29 -25.01
N ASP A 534 -11.30 -26.08 -23.94
CA ASP A 534 -12.49 -26.55 -23.20
C ASP A 534 -13.29 -25.37 -22.63
N ARG A 535 -12.62 -24.38 -22.04
CA ARG A 535 -13.24 -23.17 -21.52
C ARG A 535 -13.94 -22.34 -22.59
N GLU A 536 -13.35 -22.24 -23.77
CA GLU A 536 -13.89 -21.47 -24.90
C GLU A 536 -14.87 -22.28 -25.77
N GLY A 537 -15.04 -23.58 -25.50
CA GLY A 537 -15.95 -24.48 -26.23
C GLY A 537 -15.43 -24.93 -27.59
N PHE A 538 -14.09 -24.96 -27.78
CA PHE A 538 -13.46 -25.48 -28.99
C PHE A 538 -13.05 -26.96 -28.82
N GLY A 539 -12.95 -27.69 -29.92
CA GLY A 539 -12.47 -29.08 -29.92
C GLY A 539 -10.95 -29.18 -29.65
N SER A 540 -10.49 -30.34 -29.17
CA SER A 540 -9.10 -30.60 -28.73
C SER A 540 -8.06 -30.65 -29.85
N ARG A 541 -8.45 -30.73 -31.11
CA ARG A 541 -7.57 -30.97 -32.27
C ARG A 541 -6.32 -30.07 -32.31
N ALA A 542 -6.46 -28.79 -31.95
CA ALA A 542 -5.33 -27.87 -31.96
C ALA A 542 -4.31 -28.22 -30.86
N ALA A 543 -4.78 -28.71 -29.70
CA ALA A 543 -3.89 -29.18 -28.64
C ALA A 543 -3.18 -30.49 -29.03
N ASP A 544 -3.91 -31.43 -29.63
CA ASP A 544 -3.31 -32.70 -30.10
C ASP A 544 -2.22 -32.45 -31.14
N LEU A 545 -2.43 -31.50 -32.07
CA LEU A 545 -1.45 -31.09 -33.06
C LEU A 545 -0.22 -30.41 -32.44
N LEU A 546 -0.42 -29.55 -31.41
CA LEU A 546 0.68 -28.91 -30.69
C LEU A 546 1.51 -29.93 -29.90
N ASP A 547 0.86 -30.89 -29.26
CA ASP A 547 1.51 -31.97 -28.51
C ASP A 547 2.33 -32.85 -29.46
N ALA A 548 1.77 -33.24 -30.63
CA ALA A 548 2.48 -33.98 -31.67
C ALA A 548 3.66 -33.18 -32.23
N LEU A 549 3.52 -31.88 -32.47
CA LEU A 549 4.62 -31.01 -32.88
C LEU A 549 5.75 -31.03 -31.84
N ASN A 550 5.43 -30.72 -30.58
CA ASN A 550 6.39 -30.63 -29.48
C ASN A 550 7.08 -31.97 -29.16
N SER A 551 6.44 -33.09 -29.50
CA SER A 551 7.07 -34.43 -29.39
C SER A 551 8.15 -34.68 -30.44
N ARG A 552 8.07 -34.02 -31.61
CA ARG A 552 9.07 -34.11 -32.70
C ARG A 552 10.24 -33.13 -32.53
N ILE A 553 10.09 -32.12 -31.65
CA ILE A 553 11.16 -31.17 -31.37
C ILE A 553 12.04 -31.73 -30.26
N GLU A 554 13.28 -32.06 -30.62
CA GLU A 554 14.24 -32.70 -29.72
C GLU A 554 14.73 -31.74 -28.64
N GLU A 555 15.14 -30.51 -29.03
CA GLU A 555 15.62 -29.50 -28.10
C GLU A 555 14.47 -28.81 -27.38
N ALA A 556 14.46 -28.88 -26.03
CA ALA A 556 13.39 -28.35 -25.19
C ALA A 556 13.15 -26.85 -25.39
N ASP A 557 14.23 -26.11 -25.65
CA ASP A 557 14.20 -24.65 -25.79
C ASP A 557 13.48 -24.16 -27.07
N PHE A 558 13.32 -25.02 -28.06
CA PHE A 558 12.65 -24.69 -29.32
C PHE A 558 11.21 -25.17 -29.41
N ARG A 559 10.70 -25.81 -28.38
CA ARG A 559 9.29 -26.21 -28.31
C ARG A 559 8.38 -25.00 -28.40
N ILE A 560 7.22 -25.20 -28.96
CA ILE A 560 6.24 -24.14 -29.19
C ILE A 560 5.27 -24.06 -28.03
N GLY A 561 5.14 -22.87 -27.43
CA GLY A 561 4.19 -22.64 -26.35
C GLY A 561 2.74 -22.53 -26.83
N PRO A 562 1.76 -22.75 -25.94
CA PRO A 562 0.33 -22.80 -26.27
C PRO A 562 -0.27 -21.47 -26.76
N SER A 563 0.32 -20.31 -26.39
CA SER A 563 -0.26 -18.98 -26.65
C SER A 563 -0.39 -18.63 -28.14
N TYR A 564 0.38 -19.29 -29.01
CA TYR A 564 0.22 -19.14 -30.45
C TYR A 564 -1.16 -19.58 -30.95
N LEU A 565 -1.75 -20.56 -30.27
CA LEU A 565 -3.05 -21.16 -30.61
C LEU A 565 -4.19 -20.72 -29.68
N MET A 566 -3.93 -19.96 -28.62
CA MET A 566 -4.94 -19.48 -27.67
C MET A 566 -5.59 -18.17 -28.12
N LYS A 567 -6.07 -18.14 -29.38
CA LYS A 567 -6.80 -16.99 -29.94
C LYS A 567 -8.02 -17.50 -30.70
N LYS A 568 -9.18 -16.89 -30.49
CA LYS A 568 -10.46 -17.31 -31.13
C LYS A 568 -10.38 -17.32 -32.66
N GLU A 569 -9.57 -16.43 -33.26
CA GLU A 569 -9.36 -16.34 -34.70
C GLU A 569 -8.67 -17.56 -35.29
N VAL A 570 -7.85 -18.25 -34.49
CA VAL A 570 -7.15 -19.48 -34.91
C VAL A 570 -8.14 -20.62 -35.15
N HIS A 571 -9.27 -20.64 -34.41
CA HIS A 571 -10.26 -21.71 -34.46
C HIS A 571 -11.41 -21.43 -35.46
N ARG A 572 -11.32 -20.33 -36.23
CA ARG A 572 -12.18 -20.08 -37.39
C ARG A 572 -11.69 -20.87 -38.60
N GLN A 573 -12.56 -21.03 -39.60
CA GLN A 573 -12.23 -21.74 -40.84
C GLN A 573 -10.92 -21.20 -41.48
N GLY A 574 -9.93 -22.05 -41.68
CA GLY A 574 -8.62 -21.71 -42.22
C GLY A 574 -7.71 -20.93 -41.29
N GLY A 575 -8.11 -20.67 -40.01
CA GLY A 575 -7.35 -19.90 -39.04
C GLY A 575 -6.13 -20.67 -38.51
N LEU A 576 -6.28 -21.96 -38.26
CA LEU A 576 -5.21 -22.82 -37.76
C LEU A 576 -4.10 -22.97 -38.84
N GLU A 577 -4.47 -23.26 -40.07
CA GLU A 577 -3.55 -23.38 -41.22
C GLU A 577 -2.79 -22.07 -41.44
N ARG A 578 -3.49 -20.93 -41.34
CA ARG A 578 -2.86 -19.61 -41.47
C ARG A 578 -1.85 -19.37 -40.37
N THR A 579 -2.22 -19.64 -39.12
CA THR A 579 -1.33 -19.45 -37.96
C THR A 579 -0.13 -20.34 -38.03
N TRP A 580 -0.33 -21.58 -38.42
CA TRP A 580 0.77 -22.55 -38.59
C TRP A 580 1.77 -22.08 -39.63
N ARG A 581 1.30 -21.73 -40.83
CA ARG A 581 2.13 -21.29 -41.96
C ARG A 581 2.83 -19.96 -41.69
N THR A 582 2.19 -19.01 -40.97
CA THR A 582 2.72 -17.64 -40.82
C THR A 582 3.45 -17.40 -39.51
N LYS A 583 3.36 -18.29 -38.55
CA LYS A 583 3.96 -18.08 -37.21
C LYS A 583 4.77 -19.31 -36.74
N ILE A 584 4.22 -20.52 -36.86
CA ILE A 584 4.89 -21.72 -36.32
C ILE A 584 5.99 -22.22 -37.25
N LEU A 585 5.68 -22.45 -38.55
CA LEU A 585 6.69 -22.90 -39.49
C LEU A 585 7.87 -21.94 -39.64
N PRO A 586 7.69 -20.61 -39.82
CA PRO A 586 8.80 -19.68 -39.90
C PRO A 586 9.70 -19.67 -38.65
N LEU A 587 9.13 -19.82 -37.47
CA LEU A 587 9.90 -19.94 -36.23
C LEU A 587 10.77 -21.20 -36.22
N LEU A 588 10.23 -22.31 -36.69
CA LEU A 588 10.98 -23.58 -36.81
C LEU A 588 12.03 -23.54 -37.94
N GLU A 589 11.77 -22.82 -39.04
CA GLU A 589 12.76 -22.55 -40.09
C GLU A 589 13.97 -21.77 -39.55
N GLU A 590 13.72 -20.77 -38.69
CA GLU A 590 14.79 -20.00 -38.03
C GLU A 590 15.62 -20.89 -37.09
N HIS A 591 14.98 -21.79 -36.35
CA HIS A 591 15.64 -22.72 -35.42
C HIS A 591 16.54 -23.73 -36.14
N HIS A 592 16.08 -24.21 -37.29
CA HIS A 592 16.80 -25.20 -38.11
C HIS A 592 17.61 -24.57 -39.25
N TYR A 593 17.93 -23.27 -39.13
CA TYR A 593 18.70 -22.56 -40.13
C TYR A 593 20.06 -23.22 -40.36
N GLY A 594 20.32 -23.64 -41.64
CA GLY A 594 21.54 -24.36 -42.03
C GLY A 594 21.42 -25.89 -41.97
N GLU A 595 20.32 -26.44 -41.52
CA GLU A 595 20.03 -27.86 -41.59
C GLU A 595 19.32 -28.20 -42.91
N SER A 596 19.67 -29.33 -43.52
CA SER A 596 19.17 -29.72 -44.85
C SER A 596 18.00 -30.72 -44.75
N PHE A 597 16.89 -30.33 -44.10
CA PHE A 597 15.65 -31.10 -44.14
C PHE A 597 14.43 -30.22 -44.42
N ASP A 598 13.38 -30.83 -44.92
CA ASP A 598 12.15 -30.17 -45.29
C ASP A 598 11.28 -29.93 -44.02
N ILE A 599 11.21 -28.68 -43.59
CA ILE A 599 10.45 -28.23 -42.40
C ILE A 599 8.97 -28.58 -42.53
N GLU A 600 8.36 -28.35 -43.71
CA GLU A 600 6.93 -28.60 -43.91
C GLU A 600 6.61 -30.09 -43.88
N LYS A 601 7.51 -30.93 -44.43
CA LYS A 601 7.36 -32.39 -44.38
C LYS A 601 7.49 -32.94 -42.96
N ARG A 602 8.27 -32.30 -42.08
CA ARG A 602 8.51 -32.76 -40.71
C ARG A 602 7.46 -32.16 -39.73
N TYR A 603 7.12 -30.87 -39.88
CA TYR A 603 6.32 -30.11 -38.94
C TYR A 603 5.04 -29.52 -39.52
N GLY A 604 4.74 -29.77 -40.79
CA GLY A 604 3.50 -29.30 -41.42
C GLY A 604 2.24 -29.95 -40.83
N LEU A 605 1.11 -29.27 -40.91
CA LEU A 605 -0.16 -29.74 -40.32
C LEU A 605 -0.57 -31.13 -40.86
N ASP A 606 -0.44 -31.36 -42.18
CA ASP A 606 -0.84 -32.63 -42.79
C ASP A 606 0.06 -33.79 -42.31
N ALA A 607 1.33 -33.52 -42.06
CA ALA A 607 2.29 -34.51 -41.56
C ALA A 607 2.01 -34.87 -40.09
N LEU A 608 1.56 -33.89 -39.30
CA LEU A 608 1.18 -34.08 -37.89
C LEU A 608 -0.18 -34.75 -37.77
N ALA A 609 -1.16 -34.31 -38.58
CA ALA A 609 -2.50 -34.89 -38.58
C ALA A 609 -2.53 -36.38 -38.90
N ARG A 610 -1.69 -36.82 -39.84
CA ARG A 610 -1.52 -38.26 -40.16
C ARG A 610 -0.96 -39.04 -38.96
N SER A 611 -0.02 -38.49 -38.22
CA SER A 611 0.55 -39.18 -37.06
C SER A 611 -0.40 -39.29 -35.86
N ILE A 612 -1.40 -38.43 -35.80
CA ILE A 612 -2.45 -38.50 -34.76
C ILE A 612 -3.53 -39.51 -35.18
N GLY A 613 -3.88 -39.59 -36.51
CA GLY A 613 -4.90 -40.51 -37.02
C GLY A 613 -4.46 -41.97 -37.07
N ASP A 614 -3.16 -42.22 -37.22
CA ASP A 614 -2.60 -43.60 -37.22
C ASP A 614 -2.47 -44.21 -35.80
N GLY A 615 -2.64 -43.40 -34.74
CA GLY A 615 -2.58 -43.86 -33.35
C GLY A 615 -3.91 -44.46 -32.81
N ASP A 616 -5.03 -44.24 -33.47
CA ASP A 616 -6.34 -44.79 -33.07
C ASP A 616 -6.68 -46.14 -33.75
N GLY A 617 -5.72 -46.72 -34.50
CA GLY A 617 -5.97 -47.88 -35.38
C GLY A 617 -5.36 -49.23 -34.96
N ASP A 618 -4.66 -49.33 -33.85
CA ASP A 618 -4.09 -50.61 -33.38
C ASP A 618 -4.80 -51.17 -32.14
N GLY A 619 -5.99 -51.68 -32.36
CA GLY A 619 -6.74 -52.37 -31.31
C GLY A 619 -8.00 -53.04 -31.80
N ASP A 620 -7.94 -53.89 -32.84
CA ASP A 620 -8.90 -55.00 -32.97
C ASP A 620 -8.48 -55.90 -34.15
N GLY A 621 -8.26 -57.21 -33.88
CA GLY A 621 -8.48 -58.25 -34.85
C GLY A 621 -7.37 -59.21 -35.15
N ASP A 622 -6.84 -59.94 -34.19
CA ASP A 622 -6.34 -61.30 -34.45
C ASP A 622 -7.35 -62.32 -33.90
N GLY A 623 -8.34 -62.58 -34.77
CA GLY A 623 -9.18 -63.74 -34.66
C GLY A 623 -8.48 -64.96 -35.31
N GLU A 624 -7.79 -65.75 -34.51
CA GLU A 624 -7.32 -67.08 -34.93
C GLU A 624 -8.52 -67.98 -35.25
N SER A 625 -8.72 -68.25 -36.53
CA SER A 625 -9.53 -69.34 -37.02
C SER A 625 -8.76 -70.67 -36.95
N TYR A 626 -9.09 -71.51 -35.99
CA TYR A 626 -8.71 -72.92 -36.01
C TYR A 626 -9.53 -73.66 -37.11
N GLU A 627 -8.87 -74.04 -38.19
CA GLU A 627 -9.34 -75.06 -39.10
C GLU A 627 -8.81 -76.43 -38.63
N SER A 628 -9.74 -77.26 -38.27
CA SER A 628 -9.56 -78.69 -38.09
C SER A 628 -9.52 -79.40 -39.45
N SER A 629 -8.57 -80.23 -39.72
CA SER A 629 -8.57 -81.18 -40.85
C SER A 629 -8.04 -82.53 -40.39
N PRO A 630 -8.44 -83.56 -41.15
CA PRO A 630 -8.97 -84.80 -40.58
C PRO A 630 -7.90 -85.83 -40.16
#